data_bbccbb39ef44c4db2c4e301e0fbe0c22
#
_entry.id   bbccbb39ef44c4db2c4e301e0fbe0c22
#
_cell.length_a   1.000
_cell.length_b   1.000
_cell.length_c   1.000
_cell.angle_alpha   90.00
_cell.angle_beta   90.00
_cell.angle_gamma   90.00
#
_symmetry.space_group_name_H-M   'P 1'
#
loop_
_entity.id
_entity.type
_entity.pdbx_description
1 polymer ?
#
loop_
_entity_poly.entity_id
_entity_poly.type
_entity_poly.pdbx_seq_one_letter_code
_entity_poly.pdbx_strand_id
1 'polypeptide(L)'
;GEVIWAQAWSEPESGSDLASLRSTAERTDGGWLLNGLKTWSSRAAFADRAFGLFRSDRGASAPHRGLTYLMFPLRAPGVTVRPIGRLDGKPAFAELFLDQVFVPDEDVIGEPGEGWRVAMSTAGNERGLTLRSPGRFTAAARRLAALWRERAVGADRGTTPGTTPGTAPAVGPAADVSSALRDRVADGGGGSGG
;
A
#
# COMPACT_ATOMS: atom_id res chain seq x y z
N GLY A 1 -11.67 15.40 1.48
CA GLY A 1 -11.76 14.71 0.21
C GLY A 1 -13.17 14.27 -0.08
N GLU A 2 -13.70 14.75 -1.18
CA GLU A 2 -15.05 14.40 -1.65
C GLU A 2 -15.03 13.15 -2.52
N VAL A 3 -13.88 12.84 -3.16
CA VAL A 3 -13.69 11.69 -4.04
C VAL A 3 -12.51 10.86 -3.53
N ILE A 4 -12.74 9.56 -3.37
CA ILE A 4 -11.72 8.60 -2.96
C ILE A 4 -11.20 7.87 -4.19
N TRP A 5 -9.87 7.79 -4.31
CA TRP A 5 -9.19 7.16 -5.43
C TRP A 5 -8.50 5.87 -5.01
N ALA A 6 -8.55 4.87 -5.90
CA ALA A 6 -7.81 3.63 -5.81
C ALA A 6 -6.76 3.53 -6.91
N GLN A 7 -5.67 2.81 -6.64
CA GLN A 7 -4.62 2.53 -7.60
C GLN A 7 -4.82 1.12 -8.19
N ALA A 8 -4.92 1.05 -9.53
CA ALA A 8 -5.16 -0.18 -10.28
C ALA A 8 -3.95 -0.54 -11.15
N TRP A 9 -2.85 -0.98 -10.52
CA TRP A 9 -1.60 -1.29 -11.22
C TRP A 9 -1.38 -2.80 -11.37
N SER A 10 -1.28 -3.49 -10.22
CA SER A 10 -0.92 -4.90 -10.17
C SER A 10 -1.97 -5.80 -10.84
N GLU A 11 -1.50 -6.88 -11.42
CA GLU A 11 -2.32 -7.98 -11.95
C GLU A 11 -1.90 -9.29 -11.26
N PRO A 12 -2.67 -10.37 -11.34
CA PRO A 12 -2.30 -11.64 -10.70
C PRO A 12 -0.89 -12.13 -11.07
N GLU A 13 -0.48 -11.91 -12.32
CA GLU A 13 0.82 -12.33 -12.86
C GLU A 13 1.82 -11.18 -13.01
N SER A 14 1.45 -9.94 -12.68
CA SER A 14 2.26 -8.75 -12.88
C SER A 14 2.18 -7.82 -11.67
N GLY A 15 3.11 -8.00 -10.74
CA GLY A 15 3.27 -7.15 -9.56
C GLY A 15 4.61 -6.43 -9.61
N SER A 16 5.70 -7.09 -9.18
CA SER A 16 7.06 -6.52 -9.22
C SER A 16 7.53 -6.22 -10.64
N ASP A 17 7.17 -7.08 -11.60
CA ASP A 17 7.35 -6.81 -13.03
C ASP A 17 6.09 -6.14 -13.60
N LEU A 18 5.88 -4.88 -13.21
CA LEU A 18 4.71 -4.11 -13.64
C LEU A 18 4.66 -3.90 -15.16
N ALA A 19 5.81 -3.87 -15.83
CA ALA A 19 5.86 -3.69 -17.28
C ALA A 19 5.26 -4.86 -18.07
N SER A 20 5.13 -6.04 -17.46
CA SER A 20 4.54 -7.23 -18.08
C SER A 20 3.01 -7.28 -18.01
N LEU A 21 2.35 -6.24 -17.52
CA LEU A 21 0.90 -6.17 -17.40
C LEU A 21 0.16 -6.47 -18.73
N ARG A 22 -1.01 -7.11 -18.61
CA ARG A 22 -1.78 -7.64 -19.73
C ARG A 22 -3.15 -6.97 -19.95
N SER A 23 -3.68 -6.28 -18.92
CA SER A 23 -4.92 -5.51 -19.10
C SER A 23 -4.75 -4.50 -20.20
N THR A 24 -5.74 -4.39 -21.08
CA THR A 24 -5.66 -3.61 -22.32
C THR A 24 -6.50 -2.35 -22.27
N ALA A 25 -6.08 -1.35 -23.02
CA ALA A 25 -6.87 -0.20 -23.40
C ALA A 25 -6.90 -0.15 -24.94
N GLU A 26 -8.04 -0.45 -25.53
CA GLU A 26 -8.23 -0.45 -26.98
C GLU A 26 -8.86 0.87 -27.40
N ARG A 27 -8.27 1.50 -28.42
CA ARG A 27 -8.77 2.77 -28.96
C ARG A 27 -10.15 2.58 -29.58
N THR A 28 -11.08 3.47 -29.27
CA THR A 28 -12.41 3.52 -29.87
C THR A 28 -12.79 4.97 -30.16
N ASP A 29 -13.96 5.20 -30.72
CA ASP A 29 -14.45 6.55 -30.99
C ASP A 29 -14.66 7.33 -29.68
N GLY A 30 -13.99 8.47 -29.57
CA GLY A 30 -14.04 9.37 -28.39
C GLY A 30 -13.36 8.86 -27.12
N GLY A 31 -12.64 7.73 -27.17
CA GLY A 31 -12.01 7.20 -25.95
C GLY A 31 -11.38 5.81 -26.08
N TRP A 32 -11.50 5.04 -25.03
CA TRP A 32 -10.81 3.77 -24.82
C TRP A 32 -11.74 2.74 -24.21
N LEU A 33 -11.58 1.47 -24.58
CA LEU A 33 -12.23 0.34 -23.94
C LEU A 33 -11.20 -0.43 -23.11
N LEU A 34 -11.44 -0.51 -21.80
CA LEU A 34 -10.58 -1.22 -20.88
C LEU A 34 -11.04 -2.66 -20.68
N ASN A 35 -10.09 -3.60 -20.74
CA ASN A 35 -10.33 -5.01 -20.47
C ASN A 35 -9.21 -5.57 -19.61
N GLY A 36 -9.55 -6.43 -18.65
CA GLY A 36 -8.57 -7.16 -17.84
C GLY A 36 -8.95 -7.30 -16.37
N LEU A 37 -7.94 -7.69 -15.58
CA LEU A 37 -8.09 -7.93 -14.16
C LEU A 37 -6.95 -7.21 -13.43
N LYS A 38 -7.31 -6.31 -12.52
CA LYS A 38 -6.38 -5.71 -11.57
C LYS A 38 -6.60 -6.31 -10.19
N THR A 39 -5.52 -6.44 -9.41
CA THR A 39 -5.58 -7.00 -8.06
C THR A 39 -4.82 -6.17 -7.06
N TRP A 40 -5.05 -6.43 -5.77
CA TRP A 40 -4.41 -5.71 -4.66
C TRP A 40 -4.63 -4.20 -4.67
N SER A 41 -5.72 -3.74 -5.31
CA SER A 41 -6.08 -2.33 -5.36
C SER A 41 -6.53 -1.85 -3.99
N SER A 42 -5.66 -1.11 -3.30
CA SER A 42 -5.93 -0.57 -1.96
C SER A 42 -7.14 0.34 -1.98
N ARG A 43 -8.06 0.15 -1.02
CA ARG A 43 -9.29 0.96 -0.84
C ARG A 43 -10.32 0.83 -1.96
N ALA A 44 -10.09 0.10 -3.03
CA ALA A 44 -11.02 0.02 -4.16
C ALA A 44 -12.40 -0.52 -3.77
N ALA A 45 -12.51 -1.27 -2.66
CA ALA A 45 -13.80 -1.74 -2.14
C ALA A 45 -14.78 -0.60 -1.75
N PHE A 46 -14.29 0.61 -1.52
CA PHE A 46 -15.09 1.79 -1.13
C PHE A 46 -14.65 3.09 -1.83
N ALA A 47 -13.74 3.02 -2.79
CA ALA A 47 -13.34 4.16 -3.59
C ALA A 47 -14.38 4.48 -4.67
N ASP A 48 -14.37 5.72 -5.16
CA ASP A 48 -15.27 6.21 -6.21
C ASP A 48 -14.66 6.02 -7.59
N ARG A 49 -13.36 6.25 -7.71
CA ARG A 49 -12.62 6.18 -8.99
C ARG A 49 -11.31 5.41 -8.78
N ALA A 50 -10.78 4.90 -9.89
CA ALA A 50 -9.44 4.34 -9.94
C ALA A 50 -8.62 4.98 -11.05
N PHE A 51 -7.30 4.86 -10.93
CA PHE A 51 -6.34 5.17 -11.97
C PHE A 51 -5.39 3.99 -12.16
N GLY A 52 -5.01 3.71 -13.40
CA GLY A 52 -4.21 2.53 -13.68
C GLY A 52 -3.47 2.56 -15.01
N LEU A 53 -2.59 1.57 -15.16
CA LEU A 53 -1.82 1.32 -16.37
C LEU A 53 -2.48 0.23 -17.20
N PHE A 54 -2.52 0.45 -18.51
CA PHE A 54 -3.10 -0.48 -19.47
C PHE A 54 -2.24 -0.57 -20.73
N ARG A 55 -2.20 -1.75 -21.35
CA ARG A 55 -1.53 -1.99 -22.61
C ARG A 55 -2.34 -1.40 -23.76
N SER A 56 -1.92 -0.29 -24.30
CA SER A 56 -2.55 0.38 -25.45
C SER A 56 -1.88 0.05 -26.78
N ASP A 57 -0.60 -0.37 -26.76
CA ASP A 57 0.14 -0.84 -27.93
C ASP A 57 0.84 -2.17 -27.62
N ARG A 58 0.38 -3.24 -28.28
CA ARG A 58 0.96 -4.59 -28.14
C ARG A 58 2.20 -4.78 -29.01
N GLY A 59 2.41 -3.92 -30.02
CA GLY A 59 3.57 -3.94 -30.93
C GLY A 59 4.76 -3.11 -30.44
N ALA A 60 4.66 -2.50 -29.26
CA ALA A 60 5.71 -1.64 -28.74
C ALA A 60 7.05 -2.40 -28.58
N SER A 61 8.15 -1.73 -28.91
CA SER A 61 9.51 -2.30 -28.94
C SER A 61 10.05 -2.73 -27.58
N ALA A 62 9.40 -2.35 -26.49
CA ALA A 62 9.78 -2.71 -25.12
C ALA A 62 8.55 -2.80 -24.22
N PRO A 63 8.53 -3.68 -23.18
CA PRO A 63 7.36 -3.90 -22.32
C PRO A 63 6.83 -2.62 -21.63
N HIS A 64 7.70 -1.70 -21.25
CA HIS A 64 7.33 -0.44 -20.60
C HIS A 64 6.83 0.63 -21.59
N ARG A 65 7.00 0.42 -22.90
CA ARG A 65 6.43 1.27 -23.94
C ARG A 65 5.04 0.77 -24.32
N GLY A 66 4.23 1.64 -24.90
CA GLY A 66 2.85 1.28 -25.30
C GLY A 66 1.92 1.04 -24.11
N LEU A 67 2.21 1.65 -22.98
CA LEU A 67 1.33 1.71 -21.81
C LEU A 67 0.70 3.09 -21.71
N THR A 68 -0.62 3.13 -21.48
CA THR A 68 -1.37 4.36 -21.24
C THR A 68 -1.90 4.38 -19.81
N TYR A 69 -1.90 5.56 -19.20
CA TYR A 69 -2.38 5.76 -17.85
C TYR A 69 -3.77 6.39 -17.90
N LEU A 70 -4.78 5.70 -17.35
CA LEU A 70 -6.17 6.12 -17.46
C LEU A 70 -6.84 6.16 -16.09
N MET A 71 -7.80 7.08 -15.97
CA MET A 71 -8.71 7.17 -14.83
C MET A 71 -10.08 6.61 -15.23
N PHE A 72 -10.76 5.94 -14.30
CA PHE A 72 -12.11 5.44 -14.56
C PHE A 72 -12.93 5.36 -13.28
N PRO A 73 -14.27 5.54 -13.36
CA PRO A 73 -15.17 5.36 -12.23
C PRO A 73 -15.29 3.88 -11.86
N LEU A 74 -15.23 3.54 -10.57
CA LEU A 74 -15.41 2.15 -10.12
C LEU A 74 -16.86 1.65 -10.19
N ARG A 75 -17.79 2.54 -10.48
CA ARG A 75 -19.21 2.20 -10.68
C ARG A 75 -19.62 2.28 -12.15
N ALA A 76 -18.67 2.39 -13.09
CA ALA A 76 -18.95 2.39 -14.51
C ALA A 76 -19.49 1.02 -14.96
N PRO A 77 -20.33 0.97 -16.02
CA PRO A 77 -20.69 -0.28 -16.67
C PRO A 77 -19.43 -1.08 -17.06
N GLY A 78 -19.44 -2.40 -16.83
CA GLY A 78 -18.32 -3.28 -17.10
C GLY A 78 -17.28 -3.36 -15.98
N VAL A 79 -17.38 -2.57 -14.90
CA VAL A 79 -16.51 -2.68 -13.74
C VAL A 79 -17.17 -3.56 -12.67
N THR A 80 -16.47 -4.62 -12.26
CA THR A 80 -16.84 -5.41 -11.08
C THR A 80 -15.75 -5.32 -10.05
N VAL A 81 -16.10 -4.85 -8.84
CA VAL A 81 -15.19 -4.73 -7.69
C VAL A 81 -15.43 -5.91 -6.76
N ARG A 82 -14.41 -6.74 -6.55
CA ARG A 82 -14.44 -7.87 -5.62
C ARG A 82 -13.50 -7.62 -4.43
N PRO A 83 -14.04 -7.37 -3.23
CA PRO A 83 -13.21 -7.12 -2.05
C PRO A 83 -12.33 -8.31 -1.67
N ILE A 84 -11.08 -8.02 -1.26
CA ILE A 84 -10.14 -8.97 -0.66
C ILE A 84 -10.04 -8.67 0.83
N GLY A 85 -10.47 -9.62 1.66
CA GLY A 85 -10.41 -9.49 3.11
C GLY A 85 -9.00 -9.69 3.64
N ARG A 86 -8.67 -8.96 4.71
CA ARG A 86 -7.49 -9.23 5.53
C ARG A 86 -7.81 -10.30 6.58
N LEU A 87 -6.80 -10.72 7.35
CA LEU A 87 -6.99 -11.67 8.47
C LEU A 87 -7.97 -11.15 9.54
N ASP A 88 -8.14 -9.83 9.65
CA ASP A 88 -9.12 -9.21 10.54
C ASP A 88 -10.55 -9.12 9.93
N GLY A 89 -10.75 -9.71 8.74
CA GLY A 89 -12.02 -9.72 8.02
C GLY A 89 -12.38 -8.40 7.32
N LYS A 90 -11.57 -7.34 7.46
CA LYS A 90 -11.85 -6.05 6.82
C LYS A 90 -11.38 -6.02 5.37
N PRO A 91 -12.19 -5.50 4.42
CA PRO A 91 -11.79 -5.36 3.03
C PRO A 91 -10.81 -4.20 2.87
N ALA A 92 -9.50 -4.50 2.83
CA ALA A 92 -8.47 -3.49 2.65
C ALA A 92 -8.08 -3.31 1.18
N PHE A 93 -8.29 -4.34 0.38
CA PHE A 93 -7.95 -4.40 -1.03
C PHE A 93 -9.15 -4.89 -1.84
N ALA A 94 -9.05 -4.79 -3.16
CA ALA A 94 -10.01 -5.43 -4.06
C ALA A 94 -9.32 -5.88 -5.35
N GLU A 95 -10.00 -6.80 -6.03
CA GLU A 95 -9.81 -7.09 -7.44
C GLU A 95 -10.80 -6.25 -8.25
N LEU A 96 -10.35 -5.80 -9.41
CA LEU A 96 -11.15 -5.03 -10.35
C LEU A 96 -11.20 -5.80 -11.67
N PHE A 97 -12.34 -6.37 -11.96
CA PHE A 97 -12.64 -6.98 -13.25
C PHE A 97 -13.16 -5.89 -14.20
N LEU A 98 -12.54 -5.77 -15.35
CA LEU A 98 -12.86 -4.79 -16.37
C LEU A 98 -13.27 -5.52 -17.64
N ASP A 99 -14.49 -5.26 -18.09
CA ASP A 99 -15.07 -5.84 -19.31
C ASP A 99 -15.68 -4.73 -20.15
N GLN A 100 -15.01 -4.34 -21.22
CA GLN A 100 -15.41 -3.29 -22.15
C GLN A 100 -15.75 -1.95 -21.45
N VAL A 101 -14.98 -1.58 -20.45
CA VAL A 101 -15.19 -0.33 -19.69
C VAL A 101 -14.79 0.85 -20.55
N PHE A 102 -15.77 1.67 -20.95
CA PHE A 102 -15.50 2.89 -21.72
C PHE A 102 -14.89 3.98 -20.83
N VAL A 103 -13.82 4.60 -21.34
CA VAL A 103 -13.12 5.73 -20.72
C VAL A 103 -12.91 6.81 -21.77
N PRO A 104 -13.41 8.03 -21.57
CA PRO A 104 -13.24 9.12 -22.54
C PRO A 104 -11.77 9.59 -22.59
N ASP A 105 -11.40 10.25 -23.66
CA ASP A 105 -10.04 10.77 -23.88
C ASP A 105 -9.54 11.72 -22.80
N GLU A 106 -10.44 12.49 -22.22
CA GLU A 106 -10.15 13.44 -21.13
C GLU A 106 -9.71 12.76 -19.82
N ASP A 107 -10.02 11.49 -19.64
CA ASP A 107 -9.61 10.68 -18.48
C ASP A 107 -8.23 9.99 -18.69
N VAL A 108 -7.50 10.30 -19.77
CA VAL A 108 -6.10 9.90 -19.96
C VAL A 108 -5.18 10.82 -19.16
N ILE A 109 -4.29 10.26 -18.37
CA ILE A 109 -3.27 11.03 -17.63
C ILE A 109 -1.97 11.03 -18.42
N GLY A 110 -1.57 12.20 -18.89
CA GLY A 110 -0.44 12.38 -19.81
C GLY A 110 -0.82 12.02 -21.25
N GLU A 111 0.15 11.57 -22.03
CA GLU A 111 -0.06 11.20 -23.43
C GLU A 111 -0.26 9.68 -23.56
N PRO A 112 -1.09 9.21 -24.53
CA PRO A 112 -1.15 7.80 -24.85
C PRO A 112 0.23 7.21 -25.17
N GLY A 113 0.51 6.03 -24.61
CA GLY A 113 1.81 5.38 -24.73
C GLY A 113 2.88 5.84 -23.73
N GLU A 114 2.68 6.96 -23.03
CA GLU A 114 3.60 7.52 -22.03
C GLU A 114 3.26 7.14 -20.58
N GLY A 115 2.33 6.21 -20.38
CA GLY A 115 1.82 5.83 -19.07
C GLY A 115 2.91 5.34 -18.10
N TRP A 116 3.96 4.69 -18.62
CA TRP A 116 5.09 4.26 -17.79
C TRP A 116 5.79 5.44 -17.10
N ARG A 117 6.03 6.52 -17.84
CA ARG A 117 6.65 7.72 -17.30
C ARG A 117 5.80 8.35 -16.20
N VAL A 118 4.49 8.39 -16.38
CA VAL A 118 3.52 8.88 -15.38
C VAL A 118 3.56 8.00 -14.13
N ALA A 119 3.53 6.67 -14.30
CA ALA A 119 3.58 5.72 -13.19
C ALA A 119 4.87 5.85 -12.38
N MET A 120 6.04 5.99 -13.04
CA MET A 120 7.31 6.14 -12.36
C MET A 120 7.41 7.45 -11.58
N SER A 121 6.85 8.54 -12.09
CA SER A 121 6.73 9.80 -11.36
C SER A 121 5.87 9.64 -10.10
N THR A 122 4.73 8.96 -10.21
CA THR A 122 3.85 8.65 -9.07
C THR A 122 4.56 7.79 -8.02
N ALA A 123 5.24 6.71 -8.43
CA ALA A 123 5.98 5.83 -7.54
C ALA A 123 7.13 6.54 -6.82
N GLY A 124 7.81 7.46 -7.50
CA GLY A 124 8.86 8.30 -6.91
C GLY A 124 8.33 9.20 -5.80
N ASN A 125 7.19 9.83 -6.01
CA ASN A 125 6.53 10.66 -5.01
C ASN A 125 5.95 9.83 -3.85
N GLU A 126 5.40 8.66 -4.11
CA GLU A 126 4.86 7.76 -3.09
C GLU A 126 5.93 7.32 -2.10
N ARG A 127 7.16 7.04 -2.54
CA ARG A 127 8.29 6.71 -1.66
C ARG A 127 8.65 7.84 -0.71
N GLY A 128 8.49 9.10 -1.12
CA GLY A 128 8.66 10.27 -0.26
C GLY A 128 7.56 10.41 0.80
N LEU A 129 6.31 10.09 0.43
CA LEU A 129 5.15 10.15 1.32
C LEU A 129 5.07 8.98 2.31
N THR A 130 5.71 7.84 2.02
CA THR A 130 5.81 6.70 2.96
C THR A 130 6.78 6.96 4.11
N LEU A 131 7.62 7.97 4.05
CA LEU A 131 8.20 8.62 5.21
C LEU A 131 7.06 9.31 5.99
N ARG A 132 6.18 8.47 6.51
CA ARG A 132 4.95 8.81 7.21
C ARG A 132 5.23 9.92 8.20
N SER A 133 4.42 10.95 8.12
CA SER A 133 4.50 12.14 8.96
C SER A 133 5.11 11.84 10.34
N PRO A 134 6.29 12.37 10.68
CA PRO A 134 6.90 12.19 11.99
C PRO A 134 5.96 12.55 13.13
N GLY A 135 5.02 13.46 12.87
CA GLY A 135 3.98 13.87 13.81
C GLY A 135 3.12 12.73 14.32
N ARG A 136 2.81 11.72 13.51
CA ARG A 136 2.01 10.56 13.94
C ARG A 136 2.74 9.74 15.00
N PHE A 137 4.03 9.47 14.79
CA PHE A 137 4.85 8.72 15.73
C PHE A 137 5.14 9.52 16.98
N THR A 138 5.43 10.82 16.84
CA THR A 138 5.62 11.73 17.96
C THR A 138 4.36 11.83 18.83
N ALA A 139 3.17 11.92 18.21
CA ALA A 139 1.91 11.95 18.94
C ALA A 139 1.66 10.61 19.69
N ALA A 140 1.94 9.48 19.06
CA ALA A 140 1.81 8.16 19.71
C ALA A 140 2.77 8.01 20.89
N ALA A 141 4.04 8.43 20.75
CA ALA A 141 5.03 8.41 21.82
C ALA A 141 4.63 9.33 22.98
N ARG A 142 4.16 10.54 22.71
CA ARG A 142 3.66 11.47 23.72
C ARG A 142 2.46 10.88 24.48
N ARG A 143 1.53 10.25 23.79
CA ARG A 143 0.37 9.61 24.39
C ARG A 143 0.76 8.44 25.28
N LEU A 144 1.72 7.61 24.86
CA LEU A 144 2.25 6.53 25.67
C LEU A 144 2.93 7.06 26.94
N ALA A 145 3.75 8.10 26.82
CA ALA A 145 4.40 8.74 27.96
C ALA A 145 3.39 9.37 28.93
N ALA A 146 2.31 9.94 28.44
CA ALA A 146 1.22 10.47 29.28
C ALA A 146 0.53 9.36 30.07
N LEU A 147 0.14 8.27 29.41
CA LEU A 147 -0.49 7.11 30.05
C LEU A 147 0.44 6.47 31.10
N TRP A 148 1.73 6.41 30.85
CA TRP A 148 2.70 5.91 31.81
C TRP A 148 2.73 6.79 33.06
N ARG A 149 2.79 8.12 32.91
CA ARG A 149 2.80 9.06 34.07
C ARG A 149 1.51 8.96 34.87
N GLU A 150 0.35 8.87 34.22
CA GLU A 150 -0.95 8.73 34.89
C GLU A 150 -1.00 7.46 35.75
N ARG A 151 -0.49 6.33 35.21
CA ARG A 151 -0.43 5.06 35.95
C ARG A 151 0.57 5.09 37.09
N ALA A 152 1.75 5.70 36.92
CA ALA A 152 2.74 5.85 37.96
C ALA A 152 2.20 6.68 39.15
N VAL A 153 1.53 7.79 38.85
CA VAL A 153 0.88 8.65 39.89
C VAL A 153 -0.31 7.93 40.55
N GLY A 154 -1.04 7.07 39.82
CA GLY A 154 -2.11 6.26 40.38
C GLY A 154 -1.63 5.14 41.32
N ALA A 155 -0.48 4.56 41.01
CA ALA A 155 0.15 3.54 41.87
C ALA A 155 0.65 4.11 43.19
N ASP A 156 1.15 5.33 43.19
CA ASP A 156 1.66 6.02 44.42
C ASP A 156 0.52 6.45 45.34
N ARG A 157 -0.69 6.66 44.85
CA ARG A 157 -1.89 7.00 45.64
C ARG A 157 -2.57 5.79 46.30
N GLY A 158 -2.18 4.56 45.92
CA GLY A 158 -2.75 3.30 46.43
C GLY A 158 -1.99 2.68 47.58
N THR A 159 -0.86 3.24 47.98
CA THR A 159 -0.06 2.70 49.09
C THR A 159 -0.49 3.33 50.41
N THR A 160 -1.35 2.64 51.14
CA THR A 160 -1.61 2.92 52.54
C THR A 160 -0.28 2.77 53.34
N PRO A 161 0.07 3.70 54.23
CA PRO A 161 1.30 3.58 55.01
C PRO A 161 1.15 2.40 55.99
N GLY A 162 1.81 1.30 55.71
CA GLY A 162 1.77 0.15 56.64
C GLY A 162 2.39 -1.16 56.14
N THR A 163 2.91 -1.25 54.92
CA THR A 163 3.57 -2.48 54.47
C THR A 163 4.98 -2.14 53.99
N THR A 164 5.99 -2.69 54.68
CA THR A 164 7.39 -2.60 54.31
C THR A 164 7.61 -3.08 52.89
N PRO A 165 8.23 -2.33 51.96
CA PRO A 165 8.47 -2.77 50.60
C PRO A 165 9.46 -3.93 50.59
N GLY A 166 9.01 -5.10 50.17
CA GLY A 166 9.92 -6.16 49.74
C GLY A 166 10.76 -5.63 48.57
N THR A 167 12.06 -5.84 48.66
CA THR A 167 13.08 -5.46 47.69
C THR A 167 12.63 -5.83 46.27
N ALA A 168 12.29 -4.84 45.44
CA ALA A 168 12.04 -5.06 44.02
C ALA A 168 13.34 -5.54 43.36
N PRO A 169 13.28 -6.53 42.47
CA PRO A 169 14.47 -6.93 41.72
C PRO A 169 14.96 -5.74 40.89
N ALA A 170 16.25 -5.42 41.05
CA ALA A 170 16.91 -4.40 40.26
C ALA A 170 16.72 -4.68 38.77
N VAL A 171 16.01 -3.79 38.06
CA VAL A 171 15.98 -3.79 36.60
C VAL A 171 17.36 -3.35 36.14
N GLY A 172 18.17 -4.32 35.70
CA GLY A 172 19.45 -4.05 35.07
C GLY A 172 19.28 -3.12 33.85
N PRO A 173 20.37 -2.43 33.44
CA PRO A 173 20.31 -1.53 32.31
C PRO A 173 19.75 -2.30 31.09
N ALA A 174 18.83 -1.66 30.37
CA ALA A 174 18.17 -2.22 29.20
C ALA A 174 19.21 -2.82 28.24
N ALA A 175 19.15 -4.13 28.05
CA ALA A 175 20.04 -4.81 27.13
C ALA A 175 19.86 -4.17 25.75
N ASP A 176 20.96 -3.80 25.12
CA ASP A 176 21.01 -3.23 23.77
C ASP A 176 20.42 -4.24 22.78
N VAL A 177 19.19 -3.98 22.36
CA VAL A 177 18.45 -4.81 21.40
C VAL A 177 19.20 -4.91 20.06
N SER A 178 20.17 -4.02 19.82
CA SER A 178 20.98 -4.00 18.59
C SER A 178 22.03 -5.12 18.54
N SER A 179 22.44 -5.65 19.67
CA SER A 179 23.38 -6.79 19.74
C SER A 179 22.69 -8.11 19.45
N ALA A 180 21.47 -8.32 19.95
CA ALA A 180 20.70 -9.54 19.76
C ALA A 180 20.24 -9.76 18.30
N LEU A 181 20.14 -8.69 17.51
CA LEU A 181 19.84 -8.77 16.08
C LEU A 181 21.09 -9.11 15.24
N ARG A 182 22.27 -8.71 15.66
CA ARG A 182 23.52 -9.01 14.95
C ARG A 182 23.92 -10.48 15.04
N ASP A 183 23.70 -11.09 16.19
CA ASP A 183 24.06 -12.50 16.42
C ASP A 183 23.16 -13.48 15.63
N ARG A 184 21.90 -13.11 15.35
CA ARG A 184 21.00 -13.92 14.50
C ARG A 184 21.30 -13.86 13.01
N VAL A 185 22.00 -12.83 12.55
CA VAL A 185 22.40 -12.71 11.14
C VAL A 185 23.70 -13.46 10.85
N ALA A 186 24.55 -13.65 11.87
CA ALA A 186 25.82 -14.39 11.73
C ALA A 186 25.64 -15.92 11.70
N ASP A 187 24.61 -16.47 12.33
CA ASP A 187 24.37 -17.93 12.40
C ASP A 187 23.56 -18.52 11.22
N GLY A 188 23.10 -17.69 10.29
CA GLY A 188 22.31 -18.12 9.12
C GLY A 188 23.12 -18.48 7.86
N GLY A 189 24.45 -18.48 7.91
CA GLY A 189 25.32 -18.64 6.73
C GLY A 189 26.26 -19.84 6.81
N GLY A 190 25.72 -21.06 6.85
CA GLY A 190 26.56 -22.24 6.83
C GLY A 190 25.81 -23.54 6.61
N GLY A 191 25.54 -23.89 5.37
CA GLY A 191 24.95 -25.16 4.99
C GLY A 191 25.21 -25.44 3.53
N SER A 192 26.46 -25.67 3.20
CA SER A 192 26.88 -26.16 1.87
C SER A 192 26.85 -27.67 1.81
N GLY A 193 26.43 -28.22 0.69
CA GLY A 193 27.07 -29.35 0.06
C GLY A 193 26.57 -30.75 0.43
N GLY A 194 26.10 -31.44 -0.53
CA GLY A 194 25.79 -32.85 -0.64
C GLY A 194 24.98 -33.15 -1.89
#